data_26dfd479c1c49dcf63596a51fd575d55
#
_entry.id   26dfd479c1c49dcf63596a51fd575d55
#
_cell.length_a   1.000
_cell.length_b   1.000
_cell.length_c   1.000
_cell.angle_alpha   90.00
_cell.angle_beta   90.00
_cell.angle_gamma   90.00
#
_symmetry.space_group_name_H-M   'P 1'
#
loop_
_entity.id
_entity.type
_entity.pdbx_description
1 polymer ?
#
loop_
_entity_poly.entity_id
_entity_poly.type
_entity_poly.pdbx_seq_one_letter_code
_entity_poly.pdbx_strand_id
1 'polypeptide(L)'
;MGCDEQNPFCGDAVCDAVETKKGLCPEDCSASEQLQRPSDSQISLPLDYASPTAAGSSFVAYIPSQGIGNIAVQVTLPETPRYDAGAPLVVYISTFFTPQQPAFDTSFTEVTQLGFAHVTYLWPGKADPSGIQSDGSYDYGGEDSLQALRDVIRFATGQIPDANGNYISDWSAVPLLTDNVGMYAFSHPRIAATNVLALYGDQLSVAYFVGRENPTVAALSAMELGYWDGTAPVLNTLYSYPRDYSSSTITIDYSSVLWDEEHHVPYFDLNGNEEADSADFVHGTQIPSMYGKDIYSAELLHALADNGALPLEDWPEDLTTPEDAEELWAFRQTIDNYPTLAATAPNLKVLLVFAEQDHVQPLEDKPHIHQAYDGFTNAGLWVRLNPDAAYVTFLNSALSTPDHDANTEPNDWLLIEDWAHPNKMAGTVFVPLAAVAEMADRTYMNNWDENLDAVLVDYDTWDLR
;
A
#
# COMPACT_ATOMS: atom_id res chain seq x y z
N MET A 1 -7.55 9.92 -35.03
CA MET A 1 -6.87 8.62 -34.96
C MET A 1 -7.94 7.72 -34.38
N GLY A 2 -8.35 6.68 -35.07
CA GLY A 2 -9.40 5.79 -34.57
C GLY A 2 -8.84 4.95 -33.46
N CYS A 3 -9.66 4.62 -32.44
CA CYS A 3 -9.31 3.60 -31.47
C CYS A 3 -8.93 2.31 -32.22
N ASP A 4 -7.80 1.76 -31.87
CA ASP A 4 -7.46 0.41 -32.29
C ASP A 4 -8.38 -0.53 -31.51
N GLU A 5 -9.08 -1.45 -32.19
CA GLU A 5 -10.00 -2.42 -31.57
C GLU A 5 -9.30 -3.37 -30.56
N GLN A 6 -8.03 -3.10 -30.23
CA GLN A 6 -7.16 -3.92 -29.40
C GLN A 6 -6.79 -3.29 -28.05
N ASN A 7 -7.25 -2.08 -27.74
CA ASN A 7 -7.03 -1.52 -26.40
C ASN A 7 -8.21 -1.91 -25.50
N PRO A 8 -8.03 -2.78 -24.50
CA PRO A 8 -9.11 -3.24 -23.61
C PRO A 8 -9.73 -2.14 -22.74
N PHE A 9 -9.07 -0.97 -22.68
CA PHE A 9 -9.53 0.19 -21.91
C PHE A 9 -10.31 1.21 -22.76
N CYS A 10 -10.22 1.15 -24.09
CA CYS A 10 -11.03 2.01 -24.96
C CYS A 10 -12.31 1.27 -25.38
N GLY A 11 -13.46 1.95 -25.25
CA GLY A 11 -14.75 1.44 -25.70
C GLY A 11 -15.60 0.81 -24.60
N ASP A 12 -15.21 0.96 -23.33
CA ASP A 12 -16.00 0.53 -22.18
C ASP A 12 -17.02 1.61 -21.73
N ALA A 13 -16.98 2.78 -22.37
CA ALA A 13 -17.81 3.94 -22.08
C ALA A 13 -17.55 4.57 -20.68
N VAL A 14 -16.41 4.31 -20.08
CA VAL A 14 -15.97 4.92 -18.82
C VAL A 14 -14.79 5.83 -19.09
N CYS A 15 -14.94 7.13 -18.90
CA CYS A 15 -13.82 8.07 -18.98
C CYS A 15 -13.09 8.11 -17.65
N ASP A 16 -11.99 7.42 -17.55
CA ASP A 16 -11.17 7.38 -16.34
C ASP A 16 -10.12 8.52 -16.28
N ALA A 17 -9.42 8.61 -15.13
CA ALA A 17 -8.43 9.66 -14.90
C ALA A 17 -7.18 9.49 -15.80
N VAL A 18 -6.84 8.26 -16.19
CA VAL A 18 -5.70 7.98 -17.09
C VAL A 18 -6.03 8.42 -18.50
N GLU A 19 -7.21 8.09 -19.00
CA GLU A 19 -7.71 8.51 -20.30
C GLU A 19 -7.80 10.04 -20.41
N THR A 20 -8.33 10.68 -19.37
CA THR A 20 -8.41 12.14 -19.29
C THR A 20 -7.03 12.78 -19.28
N LYS A 21 -6.11 12.28 -18.44
CA LYS A 21 -4.77 12.86 -18.24
C LYS A 21 -3.87 12.67 -19.46
N LYS A 22 -3.98 11.52 -20.14
CA LYS A 22 -3.17 11.19 -21.31
C LYS A 22 -3.85 11.54 -22.64
N GLY A 23 -5.11 11.93 -22.64
CA GLY A 23 -5.90 12.19 -23.84
C GLY A 23 -6.16 10.95 -24.67
N LEU A 24 -6.23 9.80 -24.01
CA LEU A 24 -6.58 8.51 -24.59
C LEU A 24 -8.10 8.38 -24.69
N CYS A 25 -8.57 7.48 -25.57
CA CYS A 25 -9.98 7.10 -25.68
C CYS A 25 -10.96 8.29 -25.66
N PRO A 26 -10.83 9.28 -26.57
CA PRO A 26 -11.65 10.48 -26.55
C PRO A 26 -13.15 10.23 -26.73
N GLU A 27 -13.54 9.07 -27.23
CA GLU A 27 -14.94 8.62 -27.33
C GLU A 27 -15.54 8.25 -25.98
N ASP A 28 -14.78 7.66 -25.07
CA ASP A 28 -15.23 7.31 -23.72
C ASP A 28 -15.33 8.58 -22.85
N CYS A 29 -14.51 9.58 -23.13
CA CYS A 29 -14.52 10.88 -22.50
C CYS A 29 -15.49 11.90 -23.16
N SER A 30 -16.18 11.56 -24.24
CA SER A 30 -17.18 12.43 -24.83
C SER A 30 -18.48 12.36 -24.05
N ALA A 31 -18.83 13.46 -23.40
CA ALA A 31 -20.05 13.58 -22.62
C ALA A 31 -21.30 13.43 -23.52
N SER A 32 -21.83 12.24 -23.65
CA SER A 32 -23.25 12.00 -23.94
C SER A 32 -23.57 10.50 -23.92
N GLU A 33 -24.37 10.18 -23.01
CA GLU A 33 -25.23 9.04 -22.75
C GLU A 33 -24.87 8.33 -21.46
N GLN A 34 -25.54 8.76 -20.40
CA GLN A 34 -25.71 7.96 -19.19
C GLN A 34 -26.36 6.63 -19.59
N LEU A 35 -25.58 5.59 -19.74
CA LEU A 35 -26.09 4.24 -19.74
C LEU A 35 -26.78 4.03 -18.38
N GLN A 36 -28.09 3.79 -18.44
CA GLN A 36 -28.85 3.42 -17.25
C GLN A 36 -28.22 2.17 -16.64
N ARG A 37 -27.58 2.35 -15.49
CA ARG A 37 -27.17 1.25 -14.64
C ARG A 37 -28.40 0.37 -14.34
N PRO A 38 -28.20 -0.96 -14.17
CA PRO A 38 -29.24 -1.83 -13.65
C PRO A 38 -29.73 -1.24 -12.32
N SER A 39 -31.05 -1.05 -12.24
CA SER A 39 -31.72 -0.47 -11.08
C SER A 39 -31.30 -1.16 -9.79
N ASP A 40 -30.93 -0.31 -8.83
CA ASP A 40 -30.83 -0.56 -7.41
C ASP A 40 -31.45 -1.89 -6.95
N SER A 41 -30.63 -2.91 -6.82
CA SER A 41 -30.90 -3.91 -5.80
C SER A 41 -30.70 -3.17 -4.48
N GLN A 42 -31.78 -2.69 -3.88
CA GLN A 42 -31.78 -2.19 -2.54
C GLN A 42 -31.24 -3.31 -1.64
N ILE A 43 -29.94 -3.26 -1.35
CA ILE A 43 -29.41 -3.95 -0.20
C ILE A 43 -30.14 -3.31 0.97
N SER A 44 -31.07 -4.04 1.55
CA SER A 44 -31.71 -3.60 2.78
C SER A 44 -30.61 -3.52 3.81
N LEU A 45 -30.17 -2.29 4.11
CA LEU A 45 -29.18 -2.03 5.17
C LEU A 45 -29.77 -2.54 6.49
N PRO A 46 -29.23 -3.61 7.09
CA PRO A 46 -29.90 -4.26 8.23
C PRO A 46 -29.47 -3.69 9.57
N LEU A 47 -28.95 -2.46 9.62
CA LEU A 47 -28.44 -1.91 10.87
C LEU A 47 -29.42 -0.88 11.42
N ASP A 48 -30.32 -1.36 12.28
CA ASP A 48 -31.00 -0.52 13.24
C ASP A 48 -29.98 0.03 14.24
N TYR A 49 -29.61 1.29 14.08
CA TYR A 49 -28.78 2.01 15.03
C TYR A 49 -29.56 2.20 16.35
N ALA A 50 -29.45 1.25 17.25
CA ALA A 50 -30.18 1.28 18.51
C ALA A 50 -29.37 1.81 19.70
N SER A 51 -28.04 1.71 19.65
CA SER A 51 -27.13 2.17 20.72
C SER A 51 -25.67 2.21 20.22
N PRO A 52 -24.86 3.15 20.75
CA PRO A 52 -23.42 3.18 20.43
C PRO A 52 -22.73 1.87 20.78
N THR A 53 -21.81 1.45 19.95
CA THR A 53 -21.01 0.22 20.12
C THR A 53 -20.13 0.33 21.36
N ALA A 54 -20.17 -0.69 22.19
CA ALA A 54 -19.40 -0.72 23.44
C ALA A 54 -17.88 -0.80 23.19
N ALA A 55 -17.10 -0.36 24.17
CA ALA A 55 -15.65 -0.56 24.19
C ALA A 55 -15.29 -2.04 24.00
N GLY A 56 -14.19 -2.33 23.31
CA GLY A 56 -13.73 -3.68 22.97
C GLY A 56 -14.58 -4.42 21.94
N SER A 57 -15.52 -3.73 21.29
CA SER A 57 -16.41 -4.31 20.27
C SER A 57 -16.20 -3.67 18.91
N SER A 58 -16.74 -4.30 17.85
CA SER A 58 -16.68 -3.79 16.49
C SER A 58 -18.06 -3.44 15.96
N PHE A 59 -18.10 -2.52 14.99
CA PHE A 59 -19.27 -2.25 14.17
C PHE A 59 -18.91 -2.18 12.70
N VAL A 60 -19.91 -2.31 11.83
CA VAL A 60 -19.77 -2.13 10.40
C VAL A 60 -20.65 -0.97 9.97
N ALA A 61 -20.09 -0.05 9.21
CA ALA A 61 -20.76 1.07 8.57
C ALA A 61 -20.62 0.97 7.07
N TYR A 62 -21.56 1.55 6.33
CA TYR A 62 -21.52 1.65 4.86
C TYR A 62 -21.32 3.09 4.44
N ILE A 63 -20.21 3.35 3.77
CA ILE A 63 -19.79 4.71 3.44
C ILE A 63 -20.11 4.99 1.98
N PRO A 64 -20.92 6.01 1.67
CA PRO A 64 -21.23 6.34 0.28
C PRO A 64 -19.98 6.85 -0.44
N SER A 65 -19.64 6.22 -1.56
CA SER A 65 -18.59 6.65 -2.48
C SER A 65 -19.21 6.94 -3.84
N GLN A 66 -18.98 8.16 -4.33
CA GLN A 66 -19.63 8.64 -5.53
C GLN A 66 -19.22 7.79 -6.74
N GLY A 67 -20.20 7.34 -7.50
CA GLY A 67 -19.95 6.53 -8.70
C GLY A 67 -19.78 5.05 -8.42
N ILE A 68 -19.38 4.66 -7.21
CA ILE A 68 -19.10 3.27 -6.81
C ILE A 68 -20.29 2.65 -6.07
N GLY A 69 -20.85 3.36 -5.11
CA GLY A 69 -21.87 2.85 -4.19
C GLY A 69 -21.41 2.92 -2.74
N ASN A 70 -21.79 1.93 -1.93
CA ASN A 70 -21.45 1.90 -0.51
C ASN A 70 -20.22 1.02 -0.25
N ILE A 71 -19.27 1.54 0.46
CA ILE A 71 -18.07 0.82 0.90
C ILE A 71 -18.28 0.31 2.33
N ALA A 72 -18.13 -0.98 2.54
CA ALA A 72 -18.23 -1.59 3.86
C ALA A 72 -16.95 -1.30 4.67
N VAL A 73 -17.12 -0.67 5.83
CA VAL A 73 -16.04 -0.30 6.75
C VAL A 73 -16.31 -0.94 8.10
N GLN A 74 -15.32 -1.65 8.64
CA GLN A 74 -15.37 -2.17 10.00
C GLN A 74 -14.48 -1.31 10.89
N VAL A 75 -15.02 -0.95 12.05
CA VAL A 75 -14.28 -0.26 13.11
C VAL A 75 -14.27 -1.12 14.36
N THR A 76 -13.08 -1.46 14.84
CA THR A 76 -12.87 -2.17 16.10
C THR A 76 -12.43 -1.16 17.17
N LEU A 77 -13.20 -1.05 18.22
CA LEU A 77 -12.96 -0.11 19.33
C LEU A 77 -12.02 -0.72 20.36
N PRO A 78 -11.14 0.09 20.99
CA PRO A 78 -10.34 -0.38 22.10
C PRO A 78 -11.20 -0.59 23.37
N GLU A 79 -10.76 -1.46 24.27
CA GLU A 79 -11.37 -1.57 25.61
C GLU A 79 -11.14 -0.31 26.43
N THR A 80 -9.96 0.29 26.30
CA THR A 80 -9.57 1.53 26.95
C THR A 80 -8.93 2.46 25.91
N PRO A 81 -9.40 3.69 25.78
CA PRO A 81 -8.80 4.65 24.85
C PRO A 81 -7.37 5.02 25.30
N ARG A 82 -6.52 5.34 24.31
CA ARG A 82 -5.12 5.71 24.56
C ARG A 82 -4.96 6.95 25.42
N TYR A 83 -5.85 7.91 25.28
CA TYR A 83 -5.82 9.16 26.01
C TYR A 83 -7.12 9.36 26.80
N ASP A 84 -7.04 10.14 27.86
CA ASP A 84 -8.23 10.51 28.63
C ASP A 84 -9.30 11.22 27.77
N ALA A 85 -8.86 11.93 26.72
CA ALA A 85 -9.74 12.60 25.76
C ALA A 85 -10.43 11.64 24.80
N GLY A 86 -9.86 10.45 24.55
CA GLY A 86 -10.40 9.47 23.62
C GLY A 86 -9.36 8.61 22.92
N ALA A 87 -9.83 7.78 22.01
CA ALA A 87 -9.02 6.90 21.20
C ALA A 87 -8.61 7.60 19.88
N PRO A 88 -7.32 7.63 19.50
CA PRO A 88 -6.90 7.95 18.14
C PRO A 88 -7.33 6.83 17.20
N LEU A 89 -7.35 7.11 15.90
CA LEU A 89 -7.75 6.12 14.89
C LEU A 89 -6.59 5.78 13.98
N VAL A 90 -6.58 4.56 13.48
CA VAL A 90 -5.70 4.15 12.38
C VAL A 90 -6.50 3.46 11.30
N VAL A 91 -6.38 3.95 10.07
CA VAL A 91 -6.92 3.33 8.86
C VAL A 91 -5.85 2.36 8.34
N TYR A 92 -6.14 1.08 8.41
CA TYR A 92 -5.30 0.04 7.86
C TYR A 92 -5.60 -0.15 6.38
N ILE A 93 -4.61 0.03 5.53
CA ILE A 93 -4.77 -0.09 4.08
C ILE A 93 -4.45 -1.51 3.67
N SER A 94 -5.50 -2.22 3.26
CA SER A 94 -5.42 -3.62 2.87
C SER A 94 -4.68 -3.81 1.54
N THR A 95 -4.14 -5.01 1.33
CA THR A 95 -3.51 -5.38 0.05
C THR A 95 -4.50 -5.29 -1.11
N PHE A 96 -3.99 -4.97 -2.30
CA PHE A 96 -4.85 -4.81 -3.48
C PHE A 96 -4.46 -5.68 -4.69
N PHE A 97 -3.28 -6.31 -4.71
CA PHE A 97 -2.91 -7.19 -5.83
C PHE A 97 -3.55 -8.56 -5.78
N THR A 98 -3.92 -9.05 -4.61
CA THR A 98 -4.51 -10.37 -4.51
C THR A 98 -6.04 -10.30 -4.68
N PRO A 99 -6.62 -10.98 -5.68
CA PRO A 99 -8.07 -11.02 -5.84
C PRO A 99 -8.78 -11.71 -4.67
N GLN A 100 -8.03 -12.33 -3.79
CA GLN A 100 -8.51 -13.27 -2.77
C GLN A 100 -8.55 -12.71 -1.36
N GLN A 101 -8.58 -11.40 -1.16
CA GLN A 101 -8.86 -10.92 0.19
C GLN A 101 -10.36 -10.99 0.50
N PRO A 102 -10.79 -12.03 1.21
CA PRO A 102 -12.21 -12.33 1.36
C PRO A 102 -12.80 -11.75 2.63
N ALA A 103 -12.11 -10.86 3.36
CA ALA A 103 -12.55 -10.40 4.66
C ALA A 103 -11.96 -9.02 4.98
N PHE A 104 -12.52 -8.40 6.02
CA PHE A 104 -11.85 -7.29 6.67
C PHE A 104 -10.48 -7.75 7.18
N ASP A 105 -9.45 -7.02 6.82
CA ASP A 105 -8.09 -7.37 7.22
C ASP A 105 -7.87 -7.11 8.70
N THR A 106 -7.61 -8.16 9.45
CA THR A 106 -7.41 -8.09 10.90
C THR A 106 -5.93 -8.13 11.29
N SER A 107 -5.02 -8.07 10.32
CA SER A 107 -3.58 -8.24 10.56
C SER A 107 -2.95 -7.18 11.48
N PHE A 108 -3.66 -6.10 11.77
CA PHE A 108 -3.16 -5.01 12.61
C PHE A 108 -4.11 -4.69 13.78
N THR A 109 -5.02 -5.60 14.11
CA THR A 109 -6.03 -5.39 15.16
C THR A 109 -5.42 -5.20 16.55
N GLU A 110 -4.20 -5.67 16.79
CA GLU A 110 -3.44 -5.49 18.03
C GLU A 110 -3.26 -4.00 18.40
N VAL A 111 -3.39 -3.09 17.46
CA VAL A 111 -3.37 -1.65 17.74
C VAL A 111 -4.47 -1.23 18.73
N THR A 112 -5.57 -1.98 18.80
CA THR A 112 -6.63 -1.73 19.79
C THR A 112 -6.18 -1.93 21.23
N GLN A 113 -5.19 -2.80 21.47
CA GLN A 113 -4.56 -2.99 22.78
C GLN A 113 -3.74 -1.77 23.22
N LEU A 114 -3.34 -0.93 22.25
CA LEU A 114 -2.68 0.36 22.50
C LEU A 114 -3.65 1.52 22.64
N GLY A 115 -4.95 1.24 22.66
CA GLY A 115 -6.01 2.21 22.85
C GLY A 115 -6.46 2.94 21.58
N PHE A 116 -6.19 2.39 20.40
CA PHE A 116 -6.63 2.92 19.11
C PHE A 116 -7.95 2.31 18.66
N ALA A 117 -8.75 3.07 17.94
CA ALA A 117 -9.78 2.50 17.10
C ALA A 117 -9.14 2.06 15.75
N HIS A 118 -9.34 0.79 15.41
CA HIS A 118 -8.82 0.18 14.18
C HIS A 118 -9.88 0.23 13.09
N VAL A 119 -9.58 0.84 11.96
CA VAL A 119 -10.48 1.00 10.81
C VAL A 119 -9.97 0.16 9.66
N THR A 120 -10.78 -0.80 9.23
CA THR A 120 -10.57 -1.62 8.04
C THR A 120 -11.76 -1.51 7.10
N TYR A 121 -11.58 -1.91 5.84
CA TYR A 121 -12.61 -1.79 4.83
C TYR A 121 -12.47 -2.88 3.78
N LEU A 122 -13.53 -3.11 3.04
CA LEU A 122 -13.52 -3.93 1.84
C LEU A 122 -13.37 -3.05 0.61
N TRP A 123 -12.41 -3.37 -0.26
CA TRP A 123 -12.28 -2.70 -1.55
C TRP A 123 -13.58 -2.81 -2.37
N PRO A 124 -13.84 -1.91 -3.34
CA PRO A 124 -15.00 -2.02 -4.24
C PRO A 124 -15.17 -3.44 -4.79
N GLY A 125 -16.40 -3.94 -4.81
CA GLY A 125 -16.73 -5.28 -5.30
C GLY A 125 -16.24 -6.46 -4.44
N LYS A 126 -15.60 -6.23 -3.29
CA LYS A 126 -15.17 -7.30 -2.38
C LYS A 126 -16.22 -7.60 -1.33
N ALA A 127 -16.26 -8.87 -0.93
CA ALA A 127 -17.18 -9.38 0.09
C ALA A 127 -16.42 -10.21 1.13
N ASP A 128 -16.91 -10.19 2.35
CA ASP A 128 -16.41 -11.00 3.44
C ASP A 128 -17.20 -12.33 3.55
N PRO A 129 -16.69 -13.37 4.23
CA PRO A 129 -17.38 -14.65 4.36
C PRO A 129 -18.75 -14.59 5.08
N SER A 130 -19.02 -13.53 5.85
CA SER A 130 -20.32 -13.34 6.51
C SER A 130 -21.38 -12.76 5.57
N GLY A 131 -21.01 -12.38 4.35
CA GLY A 131 -21.88 -11.77 3.37
C GLY A 131 -21.93 -10.24 3.41
N ILE A 132 -21.07 -9.59 4.20
CA ILE A 132 -20.88 -8.15 4.13
C ILE A 132 -20.05 -7.87 2.87
N GLN A 133 -20.47 -6.86 2.08
CA GLN A 133 -19.78 -6.53 0.82
C GLN A 133 -19.79 -5.03 0.55
N SER A 134 -18.80 -4.58 -0.20
CA SER A 134 -18.77 -3.26 -0.82
C SER A 134 -19.41 -3.30 -2.20
N ASP A 135 -20.10 -2.23 -2.58
CA ASP A 135 -20.59 -2.04 -3.94
C ASP A 135 -19.43 -1.81 -4.93
N GLY A 136 -19.77 -1.76 -6.22
CA GLY A 136 -18.82 -1.49 -7.30
C GLY A 136 -18.12 -2.72 -7.83
N SER A 137 -17.02 -2.49 -8.51
CA SER A 137 -16.15 -3.51 -9.09
C SER A 137 -14.71 -3.33 -8.59
N TYR A 138 -13.97 -4.42 -8.50
CA TYR A 138 -12.60 -4.36 -8.01
C TYR A 138 -11.63 -4.02 -9.16
N ASP A 139 -10.91 -2.93 -9.02
CA ASP A 139 -9.97 -2.41 -10.00
C ASP A 139 -8.49 -2.53 -9.57
N TYR A 140 -8.18 -3.42 -8.60
CA TYR A 140 -6.81 -3.73 -8.16
C TYR A 140 -5.99 -2.50 -7.71
N GLY A 141 -6.59 -1.62 -6.95
CA GLY A 141 -5.93 -0.39 -6.49
C GLY A 141 -5.93 0.74 -7.52
N GLY A 142 -6.81 0.67 -8.48
CA GLY A 142 -7.07 1.71 -9.48
C GLY A 142 -7.88 2.88 -8.94
N GLU A 143 -8.52 3.63 -9.83
CA GLU A 143 -9.21 4.87 -9.49
C GLU A 143 -10.36 4.66 -8.51
N ASP A 144 -11.22 3.66 -8.77
CA ASP A 144 -12.35 3.35 -7.88
C ASP A 144 -11.88 2.95 -6.49
N SER A 145 -10.81 2.16 -6.40
CA SER A 145 -10.19 1.81 -5.11
C SER A 145 -9.67 3.04 -4.37
N LEU A 146 -8.98 3.95 -5.05
CA LEU A 146 -8.47 5.17 -4.41
C LEU A 146 -9.58 6.14 -4.02
N GLN A 147 -10.63 6.25 -4.82
CA GLN A 147 -11.79 7.05 -4.47
C GLN A 147 -12.52 6.47 -3.25
N ALA A 148 -12.69 5.15 -3.20
CA ALA A 148 -13.26 4.47 -2.05
C ALA A 148 -12.41 4.70 -0.78
N LEU A 149 -11.08 4.55 -0.89
CA LEU A 149 -10.15 4.80 0.19
C LEU A 149 -10.21 6.25 0.69
N ARG A 150 -10.32 7.24 -0.22
CA ARG A 150 -10.56 8.65 0.16
C ARG A 150 -11.79 8.77 1.06
N ASP A 151 -12.90 8.14 0.68
CA ASP A 151 -14.15 8.29 1.42
C ASP A 151 -14.12 7.52 2.76
N VAL A 152 -13.44 6.37 2.82
CA VAL A 152 -13.16 5.66 4.09
C VAL A 152 -12.36 6.56 5.05
N ILE A 153 -11.30 7.21 4.56
CA ILE A 153 -10.50 8.14 5.37
C ILE A 153 -11.35 9.32 5.84
N ARG A 154 -12.17 9.90 4.97
CA ARG A 154 -13.06 11.01 5.34
C ARG A 154 -14.09 10.61 6.38
N PHE A 155 -14.57 9.38 6.36
CA PHE A 155 -15.42 8.84 7.43
C PHE A 155 -14.63 8.69 8.72
N ALA A 156 -13.45 8.09 8.69
CA ALA A 156 -12.60 7.93 9.87
C ALA A 156 -12.21 9.26 10.53
N THR A 157 -12.04 10.32 9.73
CA THR A 157 -11.75 11.69 10.19
C THR A 157 -13.00 12.48 10.56
N GLY A 158 -14.20 11.87 10.52
CA GLY A 158 -15.45 12.52 10.84
C GLY A 158 -15.90 13.60 9.86
N GLN A 159 -15.35 13.63 8.65
CA GLN A 159 -15.69 14.64 7.63
C GLN A 159 -16.99 14.32 6.88
N ILE A 160 -17.32 13.04 6.76
CA ILE A 160 -18.55 12.58 6.11
C ILE A 160 -19.28 11.57 6.99
N PRO A 161 -20.61 11.52 6.92
CA PRO A 161 -21.41 10.48 7.57
C PRO A 161 -21.42 9.18 6.73
N ASP A 162 -21.89 8.11 7.32
CA ASP A 162 -22.26 6.87 6.64
C ASP A 162 -23.56 7.04 5.80
N ALA A 163 -23.98 5.96 5.15
CA ALA A 163 -25.20 5.92 4.32
C ALA A 163 -26.51 6.18 5.12
N ASN A 164 -26.46 6.06 6.44
CA ASN A 164 -27.59 6.34 7.34
C ASN A 164 -27.54 7.75 7.92
N GLY A 165 -26.51 8.53 7.63
CA GLY A 165 -26.34 9.90 8.11
C GLY A 165 -25.61 10.00 9.46
N ASN A 166 -25.01 8.91 9.95
CA ASN A 166 -24.27 8.89 11.21
C ASN A 166 -22.78 9.13 10.97
N TYR A 167 -22.15 9.99 11.76
CA TYR A 167 -20.71 10.14 11.79
C TYR A 167 -20.08 9.00 12.60
N ILE A 168 -18.80 8.74 12.40
CA ILE A 168 -18.09 7.66 13.08
C ILE A 168 -18.21 7.74 14.61
N SER A 169 -18.23 8.95 15.18
CA SER A 169 -18.41 9.18 16.62
C SER A 169 -19.79 8.80 17.13
N ASP A 170 -20.82 8.79 16.29
CA ASP A 170 -22.17 8.42 16.69
C ASP A 170 -22.29 6.91 16.92
N TRP A 171 -21.43 6.13 16.26
CA TRP A 171 -21.37 4.67 16.38
C TRP A 171 -20.65 4.18 17.63
N SER A 172 -19.86 5.02 18.29
CA SER A 172 -18.94 4.61 19.34
C SER A 172 -19.33 5.11 20.72
N ALA A 173 -19.35 4.21 21.73
CA ALA A 173 -19.41 4.61 23.13
C ALA A 173 -18.07 5.10 23.69
N VAL A 174 -16.96 4.80 22.97
CA VAL A 174 -15.62 5.32 23.28
C VAL A 174 -15.45 6.66 22.56
N PRO A 175 -15.05 7.75 23.23
CA PRO A 175 -14.71 8.98 22.53
C PRO A 175 -13.63 8.75 21.48
N LEU A 176 -13.83 9.22 20.24
CA LEU A 176 -12.90 9.08 19.14
C LEU A 176 -12.26 10.43 18.81
N LEU A 177 -10.95 10.45 18.66
CA LEU A 177 -10.17 11.64 18.28
C LEU A 177 -10.03 11.70 16.76
N THR A 178 -11.07 12.22 16.10
CA THR A 178 -11.11 12.32 14.62
C THR A 178 -10.12 13.31 14.03
N ASP A 179 -9.41 14.07 14.83
CA ASP A 179 -8.28 14.93 14.49
C ASP A 179 -6.91 14.23 14.72
N ASN A 180 -6.91 13.02 15.29
CA ASN A 180 -5.73 12.18 15.45
C ASN A 180 -5.92 10.86 14.70
N VAL A 181 -6.00 10.96 13.38
CA VAL A 181 -6.20 9.82 12.48
C VAL A 181 -4.94 9.61 11.66
N GLY A 182 -4.39 8.41 11.76
CA GLY A 182 -3.28 7.96 10.93
C GLY A 182 -3.68 6.94 9.89
N MET A 183 -2.81 6.74 8.92
CA MET A 183 -2.87 5.61 7.99
C MET A 183 -1.70 4.66 8.27
N TYR A 184 -1.92 3.37 8.10
CA TYR A 184 -0.87 2.36 8.12
C TYR A 184 -0.98 1.46 6.90
N ALA A 185 0.15 1.24 6.22
CA ALA A 185 0.25 0.33 5.09
C ALA A 185 1.51 -0.54 5.17
N PHE A 186 1.36 -1.82 4.91
CA PHE A 186 2.46 -2.79 4.79
C PHE A 186 2.65 -3.18 3.33
N SER A 187 3.91 -3.19 2.84
CA SER A 187 4.24 -3.58 1.47
C SER A 187 3.56 -2.68 0.41
N HIS A 188 3.13 -3.24 -0.70
CA HIS A 188 2.55 -2.51 -1.83
C HIS A 188 1.29 -1.65 -1.54
N PRO A 189 0.45 -1.90 -0.52
CA PRO A 189 -0.63 -0.97 -0.14
C PRO A 189 -0.19 0.47 0.10
N ARG A 190 1.10 0.72 0.39
CA ARG A 190 1.62 2.09 0.46
C ARG A 190 1.44 2.86 -0.83
N ILE A 191 1.48 2.20 -1.97
CA ILE A 191 1.25 2.85 -3.25
C ILE A 191 -0.14 3.49 -3.25
N ALA A 192 -1.17 2.74 -2.83
CA ALA A 192 -2.51 3.30 -2.66
C ALA A 192 -2.56 4.42 -1.62
N ALA A 193 -1.85 4.27 -0.47
CA ALA A 193 -1.76 5.29 0.56
C ALA A 193 -1.14 6.60 0.04
N THR A 194 -0.03 6.51 -0.69
CA THR A 194 0.63 7.69 -1.26
C THR A 194 -0.22 8.32 -2.35
N ASN A 195 -0.83 7.50 -3.21
CA ASN A 195 -1.61 7.99 -4.34
C ASN A 195 -2.93 8.65 -3.89
N VAL A 196 -3.62 8.11 -2.88
CA VAL A 196 -4.82 8.77 -2.34
C VAL A 196 -4.49 10.14 -1.74
N LEU A 197 -3.32 10.28 -1.09
CA LEU A 197 -2.85 11.57 -0.57
C LEU A 197 -2.45 12.54 -1.69
N ALA A 198 -1.80 12.04 -2.73
CA ALA A 198 -1.42 12.84 -3.88
C ALA A 198 -2.62 13.35 -4.69
N LEU A 199 -3.65 12.50 -4.85
CA LEU A 199 -4.84 12.83 -5.63
C LEU A 199 -5.90 13.62 -4.85
N TYR A 200 -6.06 13.31 -3.56
CA TYR A 200 -7.18 13.80 -2.75
C TYR A 200 -6.74 14.38 -1.40
N GLY A 201 -5.45 14.58 -1.17
CA GLY A 201 -4.93 15.00 0.13
C GLY A 201 -5.53 16.32 0.63
N ASP A 202 -5.89 17.24 -0.27
CA ASP A 202 -6.58 18.50 0.05
C ASP A 202 -8.01 18.30 0.58
N GLN A 203 -8.58 17.10 0.41
CA GLN A 203 -9.89 16.70 0.93
C GLN A 203 -9.76 15.87 2.23
N LEU A 204 -8.55 15.53 2.64
CA LEU A 204 -8.28 14.59 3.73
C LEU A 204 -7.69 15.32 4.94
N SER A 205 -8.12 14.93 6.14
CA SER A 205 -7.63 15.45 7.41
C SER A 205 -6.77 14.40 8.14
N VAL A 206 -5.93 13.66 7.40
CA VAL A 206 -5.00 12.68 7.95
C VAL A 206 -3.84 13.39 8.61
N ALA A 207 -3.53 13.02 9.86
CA ALA A 207 -2.44 13.62 10.62
C ALA A 207 -1.08 13.01 10.25
N TYR A 208 -1.04 11.68 10.04
CA TYR A 208 0.20 10.99 9.76
C TYR A 208 0.01 9.73 8.91
N PHE A 209 1.11 9.29 8.32
CA PHE A 209 1.20 8.04 7.58
C PHE A 209 2.39 7.21 8.08
N VAL A 210 2.16 5.94 8.38
CA VAL A 210 3.18 4.95 8.68
C VAL A 210 3.21 3.92 7.57
N GLY A 211 4.35 3.82 6.89
CA GLY A 211 4.57 2.84 5.84
C GLY A 211 5.62 1.82 6.25
N ARG A 212 5.36 0.52 6.06
CA ARG A 212 6.30 -0.56 6.37
C ARG A 212 6.71 -1.30 5.11
N GLU A 213 8.04 -1.42 4.89
CA GLU A 213 8.63 -2.23 3.81
C GLU A 213 7.92 -2.02 2.47
N ASN A 214 7.84 -0.78 2.05
CA ASN A 214 6.96 -0.38 0.96
C ASN A 214 7.72 -0.11 -0.33
N PRO A 215 7.38 -0.76 -1.44
CA PRO A 215 7.91 -0.41 -2.74
C PRO A 215 7.38 0.96 -3.21
N THR A 216 8.16 1.65 -4.01
CA THR A 216 7.74 2.88 -4.73
C THR A 216 7.08 2.55 -6.07
N VAL A 217 7.58 1.49 -6.71
CA VAL A 217 7.01 0.88 -7.91
C VAL A 217 6.96 -0.61 -7.67
N ALA A 218 5.78 -1.21 -7.57
CA ALA A 218 5.65 -2.62 -7.23
C ALA A 218 6.26 -3.55 -8.31
N ALA A 219 6.22 -3.16 -9.58
CA ALA A 219 6.80 -3.91 -10.68
C ALA A 219 8.31 -4.17 -10.50
N LEU A 220 9.04 -3.14 -10.06
CA LEU A 220 10.49 -3.22 -9.91
C LEU A 220 10.94 -3.88 -8.60
N SER A 221 10.05 -4.05 -7.63
CA SER A 221 10.44 -4.45 -6.28
C SER A 221 10.95 -5.89 -6.19
N ALA A 222 10.05 -6.82 -5.95
CA ALA A 222 10.39 -8.22 -5.64
C ALA A 222 10.74 -9.04 -6.89
N MET A 223 10.51 -8.51 -8.09
CA MET A 223 10.62 -9.28 -9.32
C MET A 223 11.88 -8.99 -10.11
N GLU A 224 12.34 -7.76 -10.14
CA GLU A 224 13.38 -7.34 -11.07
C GLU A 224 14.65 -6.84 -10.40
N LEU A 225 14.58 -6.38 -9.15
CA LEU A 225 15.75 -6.01 -8.36
C LEU A 225 16.33 -7.20 -7.59
N GLY A 226 15.45 -8.05 -7.11
CA GLY A 226 15.78 -9.22 -6.29
C GLY A 226 14.64 -9.58 -5.35
N TYR A 227 14.73 -10.73 -4.75
CA TYR A 227 13.75 -11.24 -3.79
C TYR A 227 14.41 -12.11 -2.74
N TRP A 228 13.66 -12.43 -1.69
CA TRP A 228 14.08 -13.34 -0.64
C TRP A 228 13.50 -14.74 -0.92
N ASP A 229 14.36 -15.75 -1.08
CA ASP A 229 13.95 -17.13 -1.36
C ASP A 229 13.53 -17.92 -0.11
N GLY A 230 13.55 -17.26 1.06
CA GLY A 230 13.28 -17.85 2.37
C GLY A 230 14.54 -18.24 3.15
N THR A 231 15.71 -18.23 2.52
CA THR A 231 17.00 -18.58 3.13
C THR A 231 18.08 -17.54 2.84
N ALA A 232 18.07 -16.95 1.66
CA ALA A 232 19.08 -15.99 1.19
C ALA A 232 18.46 -14.98 0.22
N PRO A 233 19.08 -13.81 0.05
CA PRO A 233 18.68 -12.87 -1.00
C PRO A 233 19.13 -13.40 -2.37
N VAL A 234 18.20 -13.37 -3.34
CA VAL A 234 18.46 -13.60 -4.75
C VAL A 234 18.45 -12.25 -5.44
N LEU A 235 19.58 -11.81 -5.96
CA LEU A 235 19.76 -10.46 -6.48
C LEU A 235 19.95 -10.46 -7.99
N ASN A 236 19.33 -9.50 -8.67
CA ASN A 236 19.62 -9.20 -10.06
C ASN A 236 20.92 -8.39 -10.13
N THR A 237 21.99 -8.99 -10.67
CA THR A 237 23.30 -8.33 -10.80
C THR A 237 23.36 -7.28 -11.91
N LEU A 238 22.31 -7.17 -12.75
CA LEU A 238 22.21 -6.18 -13.82
C LEU A 238 21.48 -4.90 -13.36
N TYR A 239 21.07 -4.85 -12.12
CA TYR A 239 20.51 -3.65 -11.53
C TYR A 239 21.63 -2.67 -11.13
N SER A 240 21.36 -1.39 -11.33
CA SER A 240 22.23 -0.30 -10.89
C SER A 240 21.40 0.78 -10.19
N TYR A 241 21.91 1.21 -9.04
CA TYR A 241 21.29 2.24 -8.24
C TYR A 241 22.34 3.26 -7.79
N PRO A 242 22.37 4.46 -8.38
CA PRO A 242 23.28 5.53 -7.93
C PRO A 242 22.93 5.99 -6.53
N ARG A 243 23.96 6.25 -5.72
CA ARG A 243 23.78 6.67 -4.31
C ARG A 243 23.24 8.09 -4.11
N ASP A 244 22.92 8.82 -5.18
CA ASP A 244 22.22 10.08 -5.10
C ASP A 244 20.73 9.92 -4.75
N TYR A 245 20.23 8.70 -4.77
CA TYR A 245 18.91 8.28 -4.33
C TYR A 245 17.74 9.07 -4.95
N SER A 246 17.95 9.67 -6.11
CA SER A 246 16.86 10.32 -6.83
C SER A 246 15.86 9.28 -7.36
N SER A 247 14.59 9.68 -7.47
CA SER A 247 13.52 8.80 -7.91
C SER A 247 13.70 8.19 -9.31
N SER A 248 14.59 8.75 -10.11
CA SER A 248 14.84 8.35 -11.50
C SER A 248 16.10 7.48 -11.68
N THR A 249 16.71 6.98 -10.60
CA THR A 249 18.07 6.42 -10.67
C THR A 249 18.15 4.90 -10.61
N ILE A 250 17.06 4.18 -10.35
CA ILE A 250 17.05 2.72 -10.50
C ILE A 250 17.05 2.39 -11.97
N THR A 251 18.09 1.70 -12.43
CA THR A 251 18.19 1.20 -13.79
C THR A 251 18.51 -0.29 -13.79
N ILE A 252 17.90 -1.01 -14.73
CA ILE A 252 18.15 -2.42 -14.98
C ILE A 252 18.57 -2.58 -16.43
N ASP A 253 19.58 -3.41 -16.67
CA ASP A 253 19.97 -3.78 -18.03
C ASP A 253 19.12 -4.97 -18.49
N TYR A 254 18.14 -4.69 -19.32
CA TYR A 254 17.24 -5.69 -19.89
C TYR A 254 17.75 -6.36 -21.16
N SER A 255 18.98 -6.09 -21.60
CA SER A 255 19.52 -6.60 -22.87
C SER A 255 19.65 -8.13 -22.92
N SER A 256 19.71 -8.79 -21.76
CA SER A 256 19.81 -10.25 -21.66
C SER A 256 18.50 -10.93 -21.22
N VAL A 257 17.38 -10.21 -21.25
CA VAL A 257 16.08 -10.78 -20.88
C VAL A 257 15.63 -11.77 -21.95
N LEU A 258 15.31 -13.00 -21.51
CA LEU A 258 14.77 -14.09 -22.29
C LEU A 258 13.50 -14.66 -21.66
N TRP A 259 12.82 -15.53 -22.40
CA TRP A 259 11.58 -16.19 -21.96
C TRP A 259 11.81 -17.69 -21.79
N ASP A 260 11.45 -18.21 -20.62
CA ASP A 260 11.44 -19.64 -20.36
C ASP A 260 10.09 -20.24 -20.76
N GLU A 261 10.06 -20.94 -21.90
CA GLU A 261 8.85 -21.56 -22.44
C GLU A 261 8.33 -22.74 -21.60
N GLU A 262 9.18 -23.38 -20.77
CA GLU A 262 8.76 -24.48 -19.92
C GLU A 262 8.02 -24.00 -18.68
N HIS A 263 8.50 -22.91 -18.07
CA HIS A 263 7.95 -22.37 -16.81
C HIS A 263 7.07 -21.15 -17.01
N HIS A 264 7.00 -20.61 -18.24
CA HIS A 264 6.22 -19.40 -18.59
C HIS A 264 6.62 -18.18 -17.74
N VAL A 265 7.93 -17.94 -17.60
CA VAL A 265 8.49 -16.81 -16.85
C VAL A 265 9.63 -16.15 -17.60
N PRO A 266 9.84 -14.83 -17.45
CA PRO A 266 11.04 -14.19 -17.93
C PRO A 266 12.23 -14.47 -17.03
N TYR A 267 13.43 -14.47 -17.60
CA TYR A 267 14.69 -14.55 -16.87
C TYR A 267 15.75 -13.67 -17.50
N PHE A 268 16.75 -13.30 -16.72
CA PHE A 268 17.92 -12.59 -17.19
C PHE A 268 19.04 -13.61 -17.38
N ASP A 269 19.43 -13.86 -18.61
CA ASP A 269 20.54 -14.75 -18.97
C ASP A 269 21.87 -14.07 -18.60
N LEU A 270 22.43 -14.45 -17.46
CA LEU A 270 23.65 -13.87 -16.90
C LEU A 270 24.91 -14.56 -17.42
N ASN A 271 24.80 -15.77 -17.96
CA ASN A 271 25.91 -16.56 -18.42
C ASN A 271 26.02 -16.68 -19.95
N GLY A 272 25.01 -16.21 -20.70
CA GLY A 272 24.98 -16.14 -22.16
C GLY A 272 24.77 -17.50 -22.82
N ASN A 273 24.14 -18.46 -22.16
CA ASN A 273 23.91 -19.79 -22.71
C ASN A 273 22.52 -19.99 -23.33
N GLU A 274 21.63 -18.99 -23.18
CA GLU A 274 20.23 -18.99 -23.66
C GLU A 274 19.37 -20.13 -23.07
N GLU A 275 19.76 -20.67 -21.91
CA GLU A 275 19.03 -21.70 -21.18
C GLU A 275 18.82 -21.22 -19.74
N ALA A 276 17.57 -21.19 -19.25
CA ALA A 276 17.28 -20.79 -17.87
C ALA A 276 17.89 -21.80 -16.89
N ASP A 277 18.85 -21.38 -16.09
CA ASP A 277 19.54 -22.20 -15.13
C ASP A 277 19.84 -21.49 -13.79
N SER A 278 20.52 -22.17 -12.89
CA SER A 278 20.83 -21.64 -11.55
C SER A 278 21.86 -20.50 -11.53
N ALA A 279 22.47 -20.15 -12.66
CA ALA A 279 23.39 -19.03 -12.78
C ALA A 279 22.66 -17.73 -13.17
N ASP A 280 21.40 -17.85 -13.55
CA ASP A 280 20.58 -16.75 -14.06
C ASP A 280 19.74 -16.12 -12.98
N PHE A 281 19.25 -14.92 -13.25
CA PHE A 281 18.24 -14.32 -12.41
C PHE A 281 16.85 -14.62 -12.99
N VAL A 282 16.15 -15.52 -12.31
CA VAL A 282 14.77 -15.88 -12.63
C VAL A 282 13.85 -15.14 -11.67
N HIS A 283 12.74 -14.65 -12.16
CA HIS A 283 11.75 -13.96 -11.34
C HIS A 283 11.27 -14.79 -10.15
N GLY A 284 11.04 -14.12 -9.02
CA GLY A 284 10.42 -14.74 -7.86
C GLY A 284 8.99 -15.18 -8.15
N THR A 285 8.48 -16.10 -7.33
CA THR A 285 7.17 -16.75 -7.50
C THR A 285 5.96 -15.87 -7.19
N GLN A 286 6.17 -14.64 -6.71
CA GLN A 286 5.08 -13.71 -6.36
C GLN A 286 4.86 -12.67 -7.45
N ILE A 287 4.44 -13.11 -8.60
CA ILE A 287 4.11 -12.23 -9.73
C ILE A 287 2.74 -11.61 -9.45
N PRO A 288 2.58 -10.28 -9.51
CA PRO A 288 1.27 -9.65 -9.48
C PRO A 288 0.42 -10.15 -10.64
N SER A 289 -0.83 -10.48 -10.35
CA SER A 289 -1.81 -10.84 -11.36
C SER A 289 -3.02 -9.93 -11.25
N MET A 290 -3.37 -9.27 -12.35
CA MET A 290 -4.56 -8.43 -12.45
C MET A 290 -5.36 -8.85 -13.68
N TYR A 291 -6.69 -8.85 -13.53
CA TYR A 291 -7.60 -9.21 -14.61
C TYR A 291 -7.32 -10.59 -15.25
N GLY A 292 -6.72 -11.49 -14.47
CA GLY A 292 -6.38 -12.85 -14.91
C GLY A 292 -5.11 -12.96 -15.72
N LYS A 293 -4.31 -11.90 -15.80
CA LYS A 293 -3.00 -11.88 -16.49
C LYS A 293 -1.88 -11.62 -15.51
N ASP A 294 -0.74 -12.23 -15.74
CA ASP A 294 0.50 -11.92 -15.04
C ASP A 294 1.09 -10.60 -15.55
N ILE A 295 1.62 -9.79 -14.64
CA ILE A 295 2.07 -8.44 -14.94
C ILE A 295 3.50 -8.23 -14.46
N TYR A 296 4.39 -7.92 -15.39
CA TYR A 296 5.76 -7.47 -15.14
C TYR A 296 5.88 -5.96 -15.41
N SER A 297 7.07 -5.38 -15.23
CA SER A 297 7.29 -4.00 -15.67
C SER A 297 7.12 -3.87 -17.19
N ALA A 298 6.70 -2.69 -17.63
CA ALA A 298 6.58 -2.43 -19.05
C ALA A 298 7.94 -2.54 -19.75
N GLU A 299 9.00 -2.10 -19.08
CA GLU A 299 10.37 -2.18 -19.58
C GLU A 299 10.82 -3.62 -19.84
N LEU A 300 10.50 -4.54 -18.93
CA LEU A 300 10.81 -5.96 -19.10
C LEU A 300 10.02 -6.57 -20.26
N LEU A 301 8.73 -6.27 -20.34
CA LEU A 301 7.86 -6.80 -21.38
C LEU A 301 8.25 -6.25 -22.77
N HIS A 302 8.61 -4.97 -22.88
CA HIS A 302 9.19 -4.41 -24.09
C HIS A 302 10.51 -5.11 -24.46
N ALA A 303 11.37 -5.37 -23.48
CA ALA A 303 12.64 -6.05 -23.75
C ALA A 303 12.44 -7.48 -24.26
N LEU A 304 11.46 -8.23 -23.76
CA LEU A 304 11.11 -9.55 -24.30
C LEU A 304 10.74 -9.48 -25.77
N ALA A 305 9.93 -8.48 -26.17
CA ALA A 305 9.54 -8.29 -27.56
C ALA A 305 10.73 -7.81 -28.42
N ASP A 306 11.47 -6.81 -27.98
CA ASP A 306 12.57 -6.18 -28.71
C ASP A 306 13.78 -7.10 -28.87
N ASN A 307 14.08 -7.93 -27.90
CA ASN A 307 15.12 -8.96 -27.97
C ASN A 307 14.68 -10.15 -28.85
N GLY A 308 13.41 -10.23 -29.24
CA GLY A 308 12.85 -11.36 -30.00
C GLY A 308 12.71 -12.63 -29.16
N ALA A 309 12.79 -12.51 -27.83
CA ALA A 309 12.61 -13.62 -26.91
C ALA A 309 11.14 -14.07 -26.82
N LEU A 310 10.23 -13.11 -26.99
CA LEU A 310 8.78 -13.35 -27.03
C LEU A 310 8.15 -12.38 -28.06
N PRO A 311 8.02 -12.81 -29.34
CA PRO A 311 7.39 -11.97 -30.36
C PRO A 311 5.93 -11.67 -30.06
N LEU A 312 5.46 -10.46 -30.39
CA LEU A 312 4.08 -10.05 -30.11
C LEU A 312 3.03 -10.95 -30.77
N GLU A 313 3.34 -11.57 -31.91
CA GLU A 313 2.45 -12.53 -32.58
C GLU A 313 2.28 -13.87 -31.83
N ASP A 314 3.19 -14.18 -30.92
CA ASP A 314 3.18 -15.41 -30.10
C ASP A 314 2.94 -15.09 -28.61
N TRP A 315 2.47 -13.86 -28.30
CA TRP A 315 2.29 -13.40 -26.92
C TRP A 315 1.26 -14.22 -26.16
N PRO A 316 1.59 -14.73 -24.95
CA PRO A 316 0.66 -15.52 -24.14
C PRO A 316 -0.59 -14.71 -23.74
N GLU A 317 -1.77 -15.36 -23.78
CA GLU A 317 -3.03 -14.72 -23.41
C GLU A 317 -3.10 -14.36 -21.91
N ASP A 318 -2.37 -15.09 -21.07
CA ASP A 318 -2.27 -14.90 -19.63
C ASP A 318 -1.14 -13.96 -19.19
N LEU A 319 -0.43 -13.36 -20.14
CA LEU A 319 0.59 -12.35 -19.90
C LEU A 319 0.10 -10.97 -20.39
N THR A 320 0.31 -9.96 -19.57
CA THR A 320 0.00 -8.57 -19.93
C THR A 320 0.90 -8.09 -21.06
N THR A 321 0.35 -7.40 -22.05
CA THR A 321 1.16 -6.81 -23.11
C THR A 321 2.02 -5.65 -22.57
N PRO A 322 3.11 -5.27 -23.24
CA PRO A 322 3.91 -4.11 -22.83
C PRO A 322 3.09 -2.84 -22.67
N GLU A 323 2.19 -2.55 -23.61
CA GLU A 323 1.33 -1.36 -23.61
C GLU A 323 0.33 -1.38 -22.44
N ASP A 324 -0.35 -2.52 -22.22
CA ASP A 324 -1.27 -2.68 -21.08
C ASP A 324 -0.52 -2.50 -19.76
N ALA A 325 0.71 -3.00 -19.65
CA ALA A 325 1.52 -2.85 -18.45
C ALA A 325 1.92 -1.39 -18.20
N GLU A 326 2.26 -0.61 -19.25
CA GLU A 326 2.51 0.83 -19.10
C GLU A 326 1.32 1.56 -18.47
N GLU A 327 0.10 1.25 -18.94
CA GLU A 327 -1.12 1.86 -18.41
C GLU A 327 -1.41 1.44 -16.97
N LEU A 328 -1.31 0.14 -16.68
CA LEU A 328 -1.53 -0.39 -15.34
C LEU A 328 -0.55 0.18 -14.32
N TRP A 329 0.74 0.21 -14.65
CA TRP A 329 1.77 0.71 -13.73
C TRP A 329 1.79 2.23 -13.61
N ALA A 330 1.36 2.98 -14.62
CA ALA A 330 1.28 4.44 -14.55
C ALA A 330 0.43 4.93 -13.37
N PHE A 331 -0.59 4.18 -13.00
CA PHE A 331 -1.48 4.51 -11.89
C PHE A 331 -1.03 3.88 -10.55
N ARG A 332 -0.28 2.77 -10.60
CA ARG A 332 0.13 1.97 -9.45
C ARG A 332 1.60 2.13 -9.09
N GLN A 333 2.09 3.37 -9.15
CA GLN A 333 3.42 3.79 -8.73
C GLN A 333 3.32 5.10 -7.95
N THR A 334 4.33 5.44 -7.15
CA THR A 334 4.33 6.64 -6.31
C THR A 334 5.30 7.71 -6.76
N ILE A 335 6.27 7.38 -7.60
CA ILE A 335 7.39 8.27 -7.95
C ILE A 335 6.88 9.59 -8.52
N ASP A 336 6.00 9.54 -9.49
CA ASP A 336 5.45 10.73 -10.16
C ASP A 336 4.48 11.51 -9.27
N ASN A 337 4.03 10.92 -8.17
CA ASN A 337 3.03 11.49 -7.28
C ASN A 337 3.65 12.23 -6.08
N TYR A 338 4.90 11.97 -5.70
CA TYR A 338 5.55 12.68 -4.60
C TYR A 338 5.53 14.21 -4.75
N PRO A 339 5.83 14.80 -5.92
CA PRO A 339 5.83 16.26 -6.06
C PRO A 339 4.50 16.92 -5.77
N THR A 340 3.38 16.21 -5.96
CA THR A 340 2.03 16.78 -5.74
C THR A 340 1.69 16.89 -4.26
N LEU A 341 2.31 16.09 -3.39
CA LEU A 341 2.05 16.06 -1.96
C LEU A 341 2.32 17.41 -1.26
N ALA A 342 3.29 18.18 -1.78
CA ALA A 342 3.56 19.52 -1.27
C ALA A 342 2.34 20.45 -1.33
N ALA A 343 1.46 20.23 -2.32
CA ALA A 343 0.24 21.02 -2.51
C ALA A 343 -0.99 20.36 -1.86
N THR A 344 -1.10 19.04 -1.95
CA THR A 344 -2.30 18.31 -1.54
C THR A 344 -2.28 17.90 -0.07
N ALA A 345 -1.12 17.60 0.50
CA ALA A 345 -0.98 17.12 1.87
C ALA A 345 0.22 17.78 2.62
N PRO A 346 0.35 19.13 2.62
CA PRO A 346 1.56 19.83 3.11
C PRO A 346 1.83 19.63 4.60
N ASN A 347 0.85 19.23 5.39
CA ASN A 347 0.97 19.04 6.83
C ASN A 347 1.16 17.57 7.23
N LEU A 348 1.14 16.64 6.27
CA LEU A 348 1.30 15.22 6.53
C LEU A 348 2.66 14.94 7.20
N LYS A 349 2.66 14.03 8.15
CA LYS A 349 3.85 13.50 8.80
C LYS A 349 4.03 12.04 8.40
N VAL A 350 5.25 11.64 8.05
CA VAL A 350 5.53 10.30 7.53
C VAL A 350 6.58 9.60 8.38
N LEU A 351 6.31 8.34 8.72
CA LEU A 351 7.29 7.45 9.34
C LEU A 351 7.40 6.19 8.49
N LEU A 352 8.60 5.91 7.99
CA LEU A 352 8.89 4.72 7.20
C LEU A 352 9.55 3.67 8.08
N VAL A 353 8.96 2.49 8.14
CA VAL A 353 9.46 1.34 8.89
C VAL A 353 10.04 0.33 7.92
N PHE A 354 11.27 -0.09 8.15
CA PHE A 354 11.94 -1.07 7.31
C PHE A 354 12.95 -1.88 8.12
N ALA A 355 13.35 -3.02 7.57
CA ALA A 355 14.32 -3.94 8.16
C ALA A 355 15.49 -4.17 7.21
N GLU A 356 16.62 -4.65 7.73
CA GLU A 356 17.78 -5.04 6.93
C GLU A 356 17.39 -6.10 5.89
N GLN A 357 16.63 -7.11 6.32
CA GLN A 357 16.11 -8.16 5.46
C GLN A 357 14.63 -7.91 5.12
N ASP A 358 14.40 -6.80 4.45
CA ASP A 358 13.10 -6.43 3.93
C ASP A 358 12.62 -7.48 2.90
N HIS A 359 11.38 -7.94 3.03
CA HIS A 359 10.81 -8.96 2.12
C HIS A 359 10.67 -8.48 0.67
N VAL A 360 10.64 -7.17 0.46
CA VAL A 360 10.53 -6.54 -0.85
C VAL A 360 11.90 -6.15 -1.40
N GLN A 361 12.84 -5.84 -0.51
CA GLN A 361 14.14 -5.29 -0.85
C GLN A 361 15.24 -5.95 -0.03
N PRO A 362 15.67 -7.16 -0.43
CA PRO A 362 16.78 -7.84 0.23
C PRO A 362 18.13 -7.14 0.01
N LEU A 363 18.16 -6.09 -0.79
CA LEU A 363 19.34 -5.30 -1.14
C LEU A 363 19.79 -4.45 0.06
N GLU A 364 21.09 -4.37 0.30
CA GLU A 364 21.67 -3.59 1.41
C GLU A 364 21.35 -2.09 1.30
N ASP A 365 21.33 -1.56 0.08
CA ASP A 365 21.13 -0.13 -0.18
C ASP A 365 19.66 0.31 -0.23
N LYS A 366 18.70 -0.60 -0.03
CA LYS A 366 17.26 -0.31 0.12
C LYS A 366 16.73 0.77 -0.82
N PRO A 367 16.83 0.62 -2.15
CA PRO A 367 16.55 1.69 -3.10
C PRO A 367 15.13 2.27 -2.97
N HIS A 368 14.11 1.45 -2.71
CA HIS A 368 12.74 1.93 -2.55
C HIS A 368 12.52 2.76 -1.29
N ILE A 369 13.22 2.43 -0.19
CA ILE A 369 13.13 3.23 1.04
C ILE A 369 13.78 4.60 0.81
N HIS A 370 14.94 4.63 0.15
CA HIS A 370 15.61 5.89 -0.21
C HIS A 370 14.74 6.75 -1.13
N GLN A 371 14.21 6.16 -2.21
CA GLN A 371 13.30 6.88 -3.11
C GLN A 371 12.08 7.43 -2.40
N ALA A 372 11.49 6.66 -1.48
CA ALA A 372 10.36 7.12 -0.69
C ALA A 372 10.75 8.25 0.26
N TYR A 373 11.85 8.10 0.97
CA TYR A 373 12.36 9.13 1.88
C TYR A 373 12.60 10.44 1.13
N ASP A 374 13.34 10.38 0.03
CA ASP A 374 13.61 11.55 -0.80
C ASP A 374 12.35 12.14 -1.41
N GLY A 375 11.43 11.28 -1.87
CA GLY A 375 10.16 11.72 -2.44
C GLY A 375 9.32 12.54 -1.45
N PHE A 376 9.15 12.04 -0.23
CA PHE A 376 8.42 12.75 0.83
C PHE A 376 9.18 13.99 1.33
N THR A 377 10.49 13.89 1.50
CA THR A 377 11.32 15.00 1.98
C THR A 377 11.36 16.13 0.96
N ASN A 378 11.54 15.84 -0.33
CA ASN A 378 11.52 16.81 -1.42
C ASN A 378 10.15 17.49 -1.58
N ALA A 379 9.08 16.82 -1.18
CA ALA A 379 7.75 17.42 -1.06
C ALA A 379 7.63 18.36 0.16
N GLY A 380 8.67 18.50 0.97
CA GLY A 380 8.68 19.38 2.15
C GLY A 380 7.98 18.78 3.37
N LEU A 381 7.73 17.48 3.39
CA LEU A 381 7.07 16.81 4.50
C LEU A 381 8.05 16.48 5.63
N TRP A 382 7.53 16.34 6.84
CA TRP A 382 8.27 15.76 7.96
C TRP A 382 8.34 14.24 7.75
N VAL A 383 9.57 13.69 7.70
CA VAL A 383 9.81 12.27 7.47
C VAL A 383 10.74 11.71 8.54
N ARG A 384 10.47 10.51 9.00
CA ARG A 384 11.34 9.75 9.90
C ARG A 384 11.48 8.31 9.42
N LEU A 385 12.66 7.74 9.70
CA LEU A 385 12.98 6.33 9.46
C LEU A 385 12.99 5.60 10.80
N ASN A 386 12.15 4.57 10.91
CA ASN A 386 11.94 3.74 12.09
C ASN A 386 11.49 4.50 13.36
N PRO A 387 10.71 3.90 14.24
CA PRO A 387 10.27 4.53 15.46
C PRO A 387 11.40 4.70 16.49
N ASP A 388 11.19 5.61 17.43
CA ASP A 388 12.09 5.80 18.55
C ASP A 388 12.16 4.55 19.42
N ALA A 389 13.36 4.17 19.82
CA ALA A 389 13.64 3.02 20.67
C ALA A 389 12.79 3.00 21.96
N ALA A 390 12.47 4.16 22.51
CA ALA A 390 11.65 4.26 23.71
C ALA A 390 10.23 3.71 23.50
N TYR A 391 9.65 3.88 22.31
CA TYR A 391 8.34 3.33 21.97
C TYR A 391 8.36 1.82 21.83
N VAL A 392 9.39 1.26 21.23
CA VAL A 392 9.57 -0.20 21.10
C VAL A 392 9.73 -0.82 22.48
N THR A 393 10.55 -0.24 23.34
CA THR A 393 10.76 -0.71 24.73
C THR A 393 9.47 -0.64 25.56
N PHE A 394 8.68 0.41 25.40
CA PHE A 394 7.40 0.55 26.07
C PHE A 394 6.43 -0.57 25.67
N LEU A 395 6.35 -0.90 24.39
CA LEU A 395 5.46 -1.94 23.90
C LEU A 395 5.81 -3.32 24.42
N ASN A 396 7.09 -3.64 24.54
CA ASN A 396 7.54 -4.90 25.14
C ASN A 396 7.03 -5.06 26.59
N SER A 397 6.85 -3.97 27.31
CA SER A 397 6.32 -4.01 28.67
C SER A 397 4.79 -4.01 28.74
N ALA A 398 4.11 -3.42 27.75
CA ALA A 398 2.66 -3.24 27.73
C ALA A 398 1.91 -4.41 27.07
N LEU A 399 2.50 -5.01 26.05
CA LEU A 399 1.93 -6.16 25.34
C LEU A 399 2.57 -7.45 25.89
N SER A 400 2.28 -7.81 27.14
CA SER A 400 2.64 -9.11 27.70
C SER A 400 1.82 -10.20 27.01
N THR A 401 2.23 -10.59 25.82
CA THR A 401 1.69 -11.80 25.18
C THR A 401 2.36 -13.04 25.78
N PRO A 402 1.62 -14.15 25.98
CA PRO A 402 2.15 -15.37 26.58
C PRO A 402 3.30 -16.03 25.81
N ASP A 403 3.47 -15.66 24.54
CA ASP A 403 4.48 -16.23 23.65
C ASP A 403 5.79 -15.43 23.59
N HIS A 404 5.87 -14.31 24.35
CA HIS A 404 7.14 -13.61 24.49
C HIS A 404 8.01 -14.34 25.47
N ASP A 405 9.08 -14.90 24.95
CA ASP A 405 10.17 -15.40 25.79
C ASP A 405 10.70 -14.20 26.61
N ALA A 406 10.46 -14.26 27.93
CA ALA A 406 10.90 -13.24 28.87
C ALA A 406 12.42 -13.05 28.91
N ASN A 407 13.17 -13.84 28.14
CA ASN A 407 14.61 -13.76 27.96
C ASN A 407 15.04 -12.97 26.74
N THR A 408 14.12 -12.48 25.90
CA THR A 408 14.46 -11.56 24.82
C THR A 408 14.79 -10.20 25.44
N GLU A 409 16.04 -9.77 25.30
CA GLU A 409 16.46 -8.45 25.73
C GLU A 409 15.62 -7.38 25.00
N PRO A 410 15.25 -6.28 25.65
CA PRO A 410 14.42 -5.22 25.02
C PRO A 410 15.02 -4.66 23.72
N ASN A 411 16.33 -4.78 23.54
CA ASN A 411 17.04 -4.33 22.36
C ASN A 411 16.94 -5.30 21.17
N ASP A 412 16.57 -6.56 21.39
CA ASP A 412 16.47 -7.56 20.32
C ASP A 412 15.37 -7.21 19.29
N TRP A 413 14.40 -6.40 19.69
CA TRP A 413 13.34 -5.89 18.83
C TRP A 413 13.77 -4.77 17.89
N LEU A 414 14.83 -4.06 18.29
CA LEU A 414 15.45 -2.99 17.51
C LEU A 414 16.51 -3.54 16.56
N LEU A 415 16.99 -4.75 16.83
CA LEU A 415 17.92 -5.42 15.94
C LEU A 415 17.13 -5.90 14.73
N ILE A 416 17.24 -5.13 13.70
CA ILE A 416 16.70 -5.36 12.37
C ILE A 416 17.08 -6.75 11.84
N GLU A 417 18.23 -7.27 12.25
CA GLU A 417 18.69 -8.64 12.00
C GLU A 417 17.68 -9.72 12.40
N ASP A 418 16.87 -9.46 13.43
CA ASP A 418 15.88 -10.42 13.92
C ASP A 418 14.54 -10.39 13.15
N TRP A 419 14.29 -9.38 12.40
CA TRP A 419 13.04 -9.23 11.63
C TRP A 419 12.92 -10.18 10.44
N ALA A 420 14.03 -10.64 9.97
CA ALA A 420 14.14 -11.50 8.82
C ALA A 420 14.00 -12.99 9.14
N HIS A 421 13.96 -13.37 10.39
CA HIS A 421 13.78 -14.77 10.71
C HIS A 421 12.33 -15.18 10.45
N PRO A 422 12.04 -16.15 9.54
CA PRO A 422 10.69 -16.61 9.26
C PRO A 422 9.92 -17.05 10.51
N ASN A 423 10.64 -17.50 11.53
CA ASN A 423 10.09 -17.91 12.82
C ASN A 423 9.86 -16.73 13.80
N LYS A 424 10.28 -15.53 13.44
CA LYS A 424 10.12 -14.30 14.24
C LYS A 424 9.10 -13.32 13.63
N MET A 425 8.32 -13.74 12.63
CA MET A 425 7.28 -12.89 12.02
C MET A 425 6.28 -12.34 13.05
N ALA A 426 6.04 -13.04 14.15
CA ALA A 426 5.23 -12.54 15.25
C ALA A 426 5.82 -11.27 15.88
N GLY A 427 7.14 -11.16 15.97
CA GLY A 427 7.82 -9.96 16.46
C GLY A 427 7.75 -8.76 15.52
N THR A 428 7.56 -8.96 14.23
CA THR A 428 7.55 -7.89 13.22
C THR A 428 6.34 -6.95 13.32
N VAL A 429 5.29 -7.34 14.02
CA VAL A 429 4.10 -6.53 14.24
C VAL A 429 4.37 -5.37 15.23
N PHE A 430 5.30 -5.54 16.15
CA PHE A 430 5.50 -4.57 17.24
C PHE A 430 6.13 -3.26 16.80
N VAL A 431 7.05 -3.28 15.85
CA VAL A 431 7.68 -2.03 15.40
C VAL A 431 6.73 -1.13 14.63
N PRO A 432 5.89 -1.62 13.73
CA PRO A 432 4.81 -0.82 13.17
C PRO A 432 3.83 -0.31 14.22
N LEU A 433 3.51 -1.09 15.25
CA LEU A 433 2.68 -0.64 16.36
C LEU A 433 3.37 0.49 17.15
N ALA A 434 4.68 0.37 17.39
CA ALA A 434 5.49 1.43 18.00
C ALA A 434 5.46 2.71 17.17
N ALA A 435 5.64 2.58 15.85
CA ALA A 435 5.60 3.69 14.92
C ALA A 435 4.24 4.40 14.91
N VAL A 436 3.14 3.67 14.86
CA VAL A 436 1.79 4.25 14.93
C VAL A 436 1.54 4.91 16.28
N ALA A 437 1.99 4.30 17.39
CA ALA A 437 1.88 4.87 18.72
C ALA A 437 2.67 6.17 18.86
N GLU A 438 3.92 6.21 18.37
CA GLU A 438 4.74 7.40 18.35
C GLU A 438 4.07 8.54 17.57
N MET A 439 3.60 8.24 16.36
CA MET A 439 2.99 9.26 15.50
C MET A 439 1.70 9.82 16.09
N ALA A 440 0.90 8.98 16.73
CA ALA A 440 -0.31 9.43 17.41
C ALA A 440 0.01 10.30 18.63
N ASP A 441 1.04 9.94 19.43
CA ASP A 441 1.45 10.72 20.59
C ASP A 441 2.05 12.09 20.18
N ARG A 442 2.87 12.10 19.10
CA ARG A 442 3.38 13.35 18.53
C ARG A 442 2.25 14.23 18.02
N THR A 443 1.23 13.65 17.38
CA THR A 443 0.03 14.37 16.96
C THR A 443 -0.72 14.95 18.15
N TYR A 444 -1.00 14.12 19.16
CA TYR A 444 -1.76 14.52 20.34
C TYR A 444 -1.08 15.63 21.14
N MET A 445 0.25 15.55 21.27
CA MET A 445 1.06 16.55 21.99
C MET A 445 1.48 17.73 21.10
N ASN A 446 1.22 17.66 19.80
CA ASN A 446 1.76 18.58 18.79
C ASN A 446 3.29 18.74 18.92
N ASN A 447 4.01 17.63 19.10
CA ASN A 447 5.46 17.61 19.34
C ASN A 447 6.20 17.04 18.11
N TRP A 448 6.59 17.93 17.23
CA TRP A 448 7.33 17.62 16.01
C TRP A 448 8.72 18.24 16.07
N ASP A 449 9.75 17.40 16.23
CA ASP A 449 11.14 17.87 16.26
C ASP A 449 11.55 18.48 14.93
N GLU A 450 12.15 19.68 14.99
CA GLU A 450 12.68 20.37 13.81
C GLU A 450 14.09 19.87 13.41
N ASN A 451 14.77 19.12 14.28
CA ASN A 451 16.18 18.70 14.12
C ASN A 451 16.34 17.24 13.66
N LEU A 452 15.33 16.64 13.08
CA LEU A 452 15.36 15.24 12.65
C LEU A 452 16.41 14.95 11.57
N ASP A 453 16.69 15.93 10.72
CA ASP A 453 17.63 15.76 9.59
C ASP A 453 19.06 15.39 10.03
N ALA A 454 19.47 15.78 11.25
CA ALA A 454 20.81 15.50 11.76
C ALA A 454 20.97 14.06 12.30
N VAL A 455 19.89 13.35 12.58
CA VAL A 455 19.91 12.01 13.20
C VAL A 455 19.56 10.90 12.20
N LEU A 456 18.97 11.27 11.06
CA LEU A 456 18.18 10.33 10.31
C LEU A 456 18.88 9.66 9.17
N VAL A 457 19.86 10.26 8.53
CA VAL A 457 20.38 9.66 7.31
C VAL A 457 21.82 10.05 7.07
N ASP A 458 22.72 9.29 7.58
CA ASP A 458 24.02 9.16 6.95
C ASP A 458 23.93 8.00 5.93
N TYR A 459 23.62 8.33 4.69
CA TYR A 459 23.49 7.35 3.61
C TYR A 459 24.79 6.59 3.34
N ASP A 460 25.94 7.12 3.73
CA ASP A 460 27.25 6.47 3.60
C ASP A 460 27.51 5.46 4.73
N THR A 461 26.83 5.64 5.85
CA THR A 461 26.95 4.78 7.04
C THR A 461 25.60 4.30 7.52
N TRP A 462 24.68 4.03 6.60
CA TRP A 462 23.34 3.56 6.94
C TRP A 462 23.45 2.36 7.87
N ASP A 463 23.54 2.66 9.14
CA ASP A 463 23.51 1.68 10.22
C ASP A 463 22.02 1.48 10.57
N LEU A 464 21.52 0.37 10.11
CA LEU A 464 20.15 -0.06 10.37
C LEU A 464 19.99 -0.61 11.81
N ARG A 465 21.04 -0.55 12.62
CA ARG A 465 21.04 -1.02 14.01
C ARG A 465 20.60 0.05 14.99
#